data_2208df33205a98fcde4e00a90c538164
#
_entry.id   2208df33205a98fcde4e00a90c538164
#
_cell.length_a   1.000
_cell.length_b   1.000
_cell.length_c   1.000
_cell.angle_alpha   90.00
_cell.angle_beta   90.00
_cell.angle_gamma   90.00
#
_symmetry.space_group_name_H-M   'P 1'
#
loop_
_entity.id
_entity.type
_entity.pdbx_description
1 polymer ?
#
loop_
_entity_poly.entity_id
_entity_poly.type
_entity_poly.pdbx_seq_one_letter_code
_entity_poly.pdbx_strand_id
1 'polypeptide(L)' 'MLAMDRCRGKFADEECCTDLNKCEEGEGNCKADEGCLGNLVCGNYNCDYSIGFKDDYACCRKPVD' A
#
# COMPACT_ATOMS: atom_id res chain seq x y z
N MET A 1 18.70 -10.90 0.85
CA MET A 1 18.47 -10.29 0.74
C MET A 1 17.72 -9.54 0.94
N LEU A 2 17.40 -9.12 0.90
CA LEU A 2 16.89 -8.33 1.24
C LEU A 2 15.71 -7.90 0.96
N ALA A 3 14.97 -7.72 1.62
CA ALA A 3 13.66 -7.32 1.44
C ALA A 3 13.62 -5.98 0.86
N MET A 4 13.08 -5.91 -0.25
CA MET A 4 12.99 -4.66 -0.93
C MET A 4 11.66 -4.05 -0.61
N ASP A 5 11.66 -2.79 -0.30
CA ASP A 5 10.41 -2.07 -0.13
C ASP A 5 9.82 -1.75 -1.48
N ARG A 6 9.46 -2.79 -2.19
CA ARG A 6 8.97 -2.63 -3.55
C ARG A 6 7.59 -2.03 -3.62
N CYS A 7 6.96 -1.87 -2.49
CA CYS A 7 5.59 -1.37 -2.46
C CYS A 7 5.51 0.02 -1.85
N ARG A 8 6.64 0.73 -1.82
CA ARG A 8 6.65 2.10 -1.32
C ARG A 8 7.11 3.04 -2.40
N GLY A 9 6.47 4.19 -2.46
CA GLY A 9 6.86 5.23 -3.39
C GLY A 9 6.74 4.80 -4.82
N LYS A 10 7.69 5.19 -5.62
CA LYS A 10 7.62 4.94 -7.06
C LYS A 10 7.77 3.48 -7.42
N PHE A 11 8.16 2.64 -6.47
CA PHE A 11 8.32 1.22 -6.76
C PHE A 11 7.04 0.42 -6.50
N ALA A 12 6.01 1.05 -5.98
CA ALA A 12 4.74 0.35 -5.77
C ALA A 12 4.14 -0.05 -7.11
N ASP A 13 3.60 -1.25 -7.18
CA ASP A 13 3.00 -1.72 -8.44
C ASP A 13 1.77 -2.57 -8.13
N GLU A 14 1.20 -3.13 -9.18
CA GLU A 14 -0.07 -3.85 -9.06
C GLU A 14 0.05 -5.16 -8.33
N GLU A 15 1.25 -5.67 -8.18
CA GLU A 15 1.45 -6.93 -7.49
C GLU A 15 1.65 -6.73 -6.01
N CYS A 16 1.72 -5.50 -5.57
CA CYS A 16 1.75 -5.21 -4.16
C CYS A 16 0.36 -5.31 -3.57
N CYS A 17 0.27 -5.54 -2.28
CA CYS A 17 -0.98 -5.46 -1.55
C CYS A 17 -2.03 -6.42 -2.09
N THR A 18 -1.67 -7.69 -2.17
CA THR A 18 -2.60 -8.75 -2.56
C THR A 18 -2.80 -9.69 -1.39
N ASP A 19 -3.73 -10.65 -1.54
CA ASP A 19 -3.92 -11.68 -0.54
C ASP A 19 -2.64 -12.39 -0.18
N LEU A 20 -1.81 -12.63 -1.19
CA LEU A 20 -0.59 -13.40 -1.01
C LEU A 20 0.59 -12.54 -0.66
N ASN A 21 0.45 -11.24 -0.78
CA ASN A 21 1.55 -10.32 -0.53
C ASN A 21 0.99 -9.05 0.08
N LYS A 22 0.56 -9.16 1.34
CA LYS A 22 -0.12 -8.06 1.99
C LYS A 22 0.83 -6.94 2.33
N CYS A 23 0.30 -5.73 2.33
CA CYS A 23 1.07 -4.53 2.56
C CYS A 23 0.96 -4.05 4.00
N GLU A 24 2.04 -3.46 4.46
CA GLU A 24 2.06 -2.80 5.76
C GLU A 24 1.53 -1.39 5.61
N GLU A 25 1.32 -0.74 6.74
CA GLU A 25 0.82 0.63 6.72
C GLU A 25 1.74 1.52 5.89
N GLY A 26 1.15 2.29 5.02
CA GLY A 26 1.89 3.21 4.17
C GLY A 26 2.37 2.60 2.87
N GLU A 27 2.18 1.30 2.66
CA GLU A 27 2.56 0.67 1.41
C GLU A 27 1.36 0.65 0.45
N GLY A 28 1.64 0.61 -0.79
CA GLY A 28 0.66 0.59 -1.87
C GLY A 28 1.25 -0.15 -3.05
N ASN A 29 0.55 -0.38 -4.03
CA ASN A 29 -0.76 0.08 -4.44
C ASN A 29 -1.80 -0.99 -4.09
N CYS A 30 -2.70 -0.69 -3.20
CA CYS A 30 -3.72 -1.68 -2.81
C CYS A 30 -4.99 -1.48 -3.63
N LYS A 31 -5.78 -2.54 -3.73
CA LYS A 31 -7.05 -2.50 -4.45
C LYS A 31 -8.21 -2.86 -3.56
N ALA A 32 -7.93 -3.52 -2.45
CA ALA A 32 -8.97 -3.94 -1.52
C ALA A 32 -8.34 -4.11 -0.15
N ASP A 33 -9.19 -4.15 0.87
CA ASP A 33 -8.71 -4.28 2.23
C ASP A 33 -7.96 -5.58 2.45
N GLU A 34 -8.32 -6.62 1.71
CA GLU A 34 -7.64 -7.91 1.83
C GLU A 34 -6.16 -7.83 1.48
N GLY A 35 -5.78 -6.81 0.75
CA GLY A 35 -4.39 -6.64 0.40
C GLY A 35 -3.57 -5.97 1.48
N CYS A 36 -4.17 -5.68 2.63
CA CYS A 36 -3.49 -5.01 3.71
C CYS A 36 -3.36 -5.92 4.92
N LEU A 37 -2.25 -5.79 5.65
CA LEU A 37 -2.00 -6.63 6.81
C LEU A 37 -2.91 -6.23 7.97
N GLY A 38 -3.21 -7.22 8.79
CA GLY A 38 -3.98 -6.99 10.01
C GLY A 38 -5.30 -6.36 9.70
N ASN A 39 -5.63 -5.30 10.41
CA ASN A 39 -6.90 -4.60 10.18
C ASN A 39 -6.71 -3.28 9.45
N LEU A 40 -5.61 -3.15 8.73
CA LEU A 40 -5.43 -1.99 7.86
C LEU A 40 -6.46 -2.04 6.74
N VAL A 41 -6.79 -0.88 6.22
CA VAL A 41 -7.76 -0.78 5.14
C VAL A 41 -7.12 -0.06 3.96
N CYS A 42 -7.63 -0.36 2.78
CA CYS A 42 -7.19 0.28 1.56
C CYS A 42 -8.02 1.55 1.36
N GLY A 43 -7.37 2.69 1.35
CA GLY A 43 -8.07 3.96 1.20
C GLY A 43 -7.85 4.57 -0.16
N ASN A 44 -8.28 5.82 -0.31
CA ASN A 44 -8.06 6.58 -1.53
C ASN A 44 -7.26 7.81 -1.19
N TYR A 45 -6.30 8.13 -2.05
CA TYR A 45 -5.50 9.35 -1.90
C TYR A 45 -4.85 9.44 -0.53
N ASN A 46 -4.42 8.29 -0.02
CA ASN A 46 -3.91 8.23 1.34
C ASN A 46 -2.44 7.83 1.39
N CYS A 47 -1.75 7.90 0.26
CA CYS A 47 -0.32 7.61 0.21
C CYS A 47 0.47 8.86 0.50
N ASP A 48 1.72 8.66 0.88
CA ASP A 48 2.65 9.79 1.04
C ASP A 48 3.26 10.07 -0.33
N TYR A 49 2.67 10.96 -1.07
CA TYR A 49 3.07 11.21 -2.45
C TYR A 49 4.42 11.87 -2.56
N SER A 50 4.94 12.36 -1.45
CA SER A 50 6.26 13.00 -1.46
C SER A 50 7.38 12.00 -1.68
N ILE A 51 7.13 10.70 -1.49
CA ILE A 51 8.15 9.69 -1.70
C ILE A 51 8.01 8.99 -3.05
N GLY A 52 7.11 9.48 -3.91
CA GLY A 52 7.08 9.02 -5.28
C GLY A 52 5.87 8.22 -5.71
N PHE A 53 4.89 8.01 -4.83
CA PHE A 53 3.66 7.34 -5.25
C PHE A 53 2.96 8.16 -6.33
N LYS A 54 2.32 7.47 -7.24
CA LYS A 54 1.51 8.15 -8.25
C LYS A 54 0.19 8.62 -7.64
N ASP A 55 -0.37 9.64 -8.22
CA ASP A 55 -1.54 10.30 -7.67
C ASP A 55 -2.73 9.38 -7.48
N ASP A 56 -2.86 8.36 -8.33
CA ASP A 56 -4.00 7.48 -8.28
C ASP A 56 -3.76 6.21 -7.47
N TYR A 57 -2.63 6.13 -6.81
CA TYR A 57 -2.34 4.96 -5.99
C TYR A 57 -3.07 5.07 -4.66
N ALA A 58 -3.44 3.91 -4.13
CA ALA A 58 -4.06 3.82 -2.81
C ALA A 58 -3.12 3.03 -1.90
N CYS A 59 -3.07 3.38 -0.64
CA CYS A 59 -2.19 2.73 0.32
C CYS A 59 -2.99 2.16 1.47
N CYS A 60 -2.38 1.22 2.17
CA CYS A 60 -2.98 0.64 3.35
C CYS A 60 -2.73 1.55 4.53
N ARG A 61 -3.77 1.83 5.31
CA ARG A 61 -3.69 2.69 6.48
C ARG A 61 -4.59 2.14 7.56
N LYS A 62 -4.36 2.59 8.78
CA LYS A 62 -5.23 2.23 9.87
C LYS A 62 -6.62 2.82 9.64
N PRO A 63 -7.66 2.08 10.00
CA PRO A 63 -9.01 2.62 9.83
C PRO A 63 -9.22 3.84 10.72
N VAL A 64 -10.05 4.73 10.26
CA VAL A 64 -10.40 5.92 11.02
C VAL A 64 -11.66 5.62 11.81
N ASP A 65 -11.63 5.95 13.07
CA ASP A 65 -12.80 5.73 13.92
C ASP A 65 -13.81 6.85 13.79
#